data_b3e8538c4d3f659a65e88c6f039e3b3d
#
_entry.id   b3e8538c4d3f659a65e88c6f039e3b3d
#
_cell.length_a   1.000
_cell.length_b   1.000
_cell.length_c   1.000
_cell.angle_alpha   90.00
_cell.angle_beta   90.00
_cell.angle_gamma   90.00
#
_symmetry.space_group_name_H-M   'P 1'
#
loop_
_entity.id
_entity.type
_entity.pdbx_description
1 polymer ?
#
loop_
_entity_poly.entity_id
_entity_poly.type
_entity_poly.pdbx_seq_one_letter_code
_entity_poly.pdbx_strand_id
1 'polypeptide(L)'
;MILILIFKLYSQSYIKGLIFYFSYYQYLIKCPELNTEVVRSDNDFYFLRDNLSKLYPKTVIPPLPHRSVFDNIKSEETNNIKMRDYQRFVNAVLENPLLRSSDIVEEFITKEQNEFNILKLKYKNLKQVFETKNFVTLSGELDATFYQKNFNLSTKYQKIIEKKRGLLLKLNNSIKDVIYQMDLINTKWNNLMEIFQDLSLLYRSNDENLSIFSNFGEYCKSISNINILEKYFLQIDVKEFFKYIRLEYDEVDKLFNDYKYAKINFEGCENNIISHKKNKSNNINKLIYIKSDFSQAYT
;
A
#
# COMPACT_ATOMS: atom_id res chain seq x y z
N MET A 1 13.73 -14.43 -2.94
CA MET A 1 13.97 -14.04 -1.54
C MET A 1 12.62 -13.90 -0.85
N ILE A 2 12.35 -14.69 0.17
CA ILE A 2 11.09 -14.66 0.94
C ILE A 2 11.43 -14.06 2.29
N LEU A 3 10.78 -12.96 2.68
CA LEU A 3 10.88 -12.40 4.01
C LEU A 3 9.73 -12.89 4.88
N ILE A 4 10.04 -13.20 6.13
CA ILE A 4 9.04 -13.52 7.13
C ILE A 4 8.98 -12.35 8.12
N LEU A 5 7.84 -11.65 8.15
CA LEU A 5 7.56 -10.64 9.17
C LEU A 5 6.93 -11.30 10.39
N ILE A 6 7.56 -11.12 11.52
CA ILE A 6 7.02 -11.55 12.82
C ILE A 6 6.72 -10.28 13.62
N PHE A 7 5.49 -10.21 14.10
CA PHE A 7 5.07 -9.13 14.98
C PHE A 7 5.68 -9.28 16.39
N LYS A 8 6.32 -8.23 16.88
CA LYS A 8 6.76 -8.15 18.26
C LYS A 8 6.31 -6.81 18.85
N LEU A 9 5.46 -6.87 19.88
CA LEU A 9 5.03 -5.71 20.62
C LEU A 9 6.15 -5.29 21.57
N TYR A 10 6.70 -4.09 21.40
CA TYR A 10 7.51 -3.46 22.42
C TYR A 10 6.74 -2.28 22.99
N SER A 11 6.35 -2.41 24.26
CA SER A 11 5.79 -1.30 25.03
C SER A 11 6.89 -0.62 25.82
N GLN A 12 6.78 0.70 25.89
CA GLN A 12 7.34 1.64 26.85
C GLN A 12 8.67 2.31 26.54
N SER A 13 8.57 3.61 26.27
CA SER A 13 9.60 4.55 26.70
C SER A 13 8.97 5.51 27.73
N TYR A 14 9.48 5.49 28.95
CA TYR A 14 9.20 6.50 29.96
C TYR A 14 9.98 7.77 29.63
N ILE A 15 9.28 8.87 29.35
CA ILE A 15 9.89 10.20 29.44
C ILE A 15 9.48 10.79 30.81
N LYS A 16 10.46 10.98 31.69
CA LYS A 16 10.29 11.61 32.98
C LYS A 16 9.66 13.01 32.80
N GLY A 17 8.43 13.18 33.27
CA GLY A 17 7.84 14.51 33.45
C GLY A 17 6.49 14.78 32.79
N LEU A 18 6.05 14.01 31.81
CA LEU A 18 4.70 14.05 31.24
C LEU A 18 4.17 12.63 31.10
N ILE A 19 3.00 12.35 31.69
CA ILE A 19 2.36 11.03 31.59
C ILE A 19 1.67 10.91 30.22
N PHE A 20 2.45 10.72 29.18
CA PHE A 20 1.94 10.29 27.88
C PHE A 20 2.49 8.89 27.61
N TYR A 21 1.62 7.89 27.64
CA TYR A 21 1.95 6.54 27.21
C TYR A 21 1.92 6.48 25.68
N PHE A 22 3.06 6.60 25.02
CA PHE A 22 3.19 6.30 23.60
C PHE A 22 3.59 4.84 23.45
N SER A 23 2.63 3.97 23.13
CA SER A 23 2.97 2.62 22.65
C SER A 23 3.18 2.68 21.14
N TYR A 24 4.33 2.21 20.66
CA TYR A 24 4.63 2.05 19.26
C TYR A 24 4.85 0.58 18.93
N TYR A 25 4.48 0.19 17.70
CA TYR A 25 4.69 -1.17 17.23
C TYR A 25 6.00 -1.27 16.49
N GLN A 26 6.68 -2.39 16.70
CA GLN A 26 7.88 -2.77 15.97
C GLN A 26 7.65 -4.14 15.33
N TYR A 27 8.19 -4.31 14.16
CA TYR A 27 8.08 -5.51 13.35
C TYR A 27 9.45 -6.15 13.23
N LEU A 28 9.55 -7.43 13.60
CA LEU A 28 10.74 -8.22 13.38
C LEU A 28 10.72 -8.72 11.95
N ILE A 29 11.70 -8.32 11.16
CA ILE A 29 11.92 -8.79 9.79
C ILE A 29 12.97 -9.88 9.84
N LYS A 30 12.62 -11.08 9.38
CA LYS A 30 13.55 -12.18 9.22
C LYS A 30 13.79 -12.44 7.73
N CYS A 31 15.05 -12.43 7.33
CA CYS A 31 15.47 -12.83 5.99
C CYS A 31 16.29 -14.12 6.09
N PRO A 32 15.68 -15.30 5.92
CA PRO A 32 16.37 -16.57 6.05
C PRO A 32 17.53 -16.74 5.08
N GLU A 33 17.42 -16.18 3.87
CA GLU A 33 18.43 -16.29 2.83
C GLU A 33 19.71 -15.50 3.15
N LEU A 34 19.58 -14.39 3.88
CA LEU A 34 20.72 -13.58 4.34
C LEU A 34 21.10 -13.87 5.79
N ASN A 35 20.35 -14.75 6.46
CA ASN A 35 20.48 -15.04 7.89
C ASN A 35 20.47 -13.76 8.75
N THR A 36 19.59 -12.80 8.42
CA THR A 36 19.47 -11.53 9.13
C THR A 36 18.13 -11.43 9.84
N GLU A 37 18.15 -10.81 11.02
CA GLU A 37 16.96 -10.43 11.78
C GLU A 37 17.09 -8.97 12.18
N VAL A 38 16.14 -8.14 11.75
CA VAL A 38 16.15 -6.70 12.04
C VAL A 38 14.79 -6.24 12.53
N VAL A 39 14.79 -5.19 13.33
CA VAL A 39 13.54 -4.59 13.86
C VAL A 39 13.26 -3.27 13.13
N ARG A 40 12.00 -3.06 12.73
CA ARG A 40 11.55 -1.84 12.04
C ARG A 40 10.24 -1.33 12.62
N SER A 41 10.10 -0.02 12.67
CA SER A 41 8.85 0.67 13.04
C SER A 41 8.00 0.99 11.81
N ASP A 42 6.72 1.34 12.01
CA ASP A 42 5.86 1.86 10.94
C ASP A 42 6.55 2.94 10.10
N ASN A 43 7.21 3.89 10.77
CA ASN A 43 7.89 5.00 10.08
C ASN A 43 9.05 4.55 9.19
N ASP A 44 9.67 3.40 9.47
CA ASP A 44 10.78 2.88 8.68
C ASP A 44 10.29 2.35 7.32
N PHE A 45 9.10 1.74 7.27
CA PHE A 45 8.49 1.30 6.02
C PHE A 45 8.11 2.49 5.12
N TYR A 46 7.49 3.53 5.71
CA TYR A 46 7.17 4.75 4.96
C TYR A 46 8.43 5.46 4.48
N PHE A 47 9.47 5.52 5.32
CA PHE A 47 10.76 6.08 4.95
C PHE A 47 11.37 5.33 3.74
N LEU A 48 11.37 4.00 3.77
CA LEU A 48 11.84 3.17 2.66
C LEU A 48 11.06 3.49 1.38
N ARG A 49 9.73 3.45 1.45
CA ARG A 49 8.86 3.72 0.30
C ARG A 49 9.07 5.11 -0.29
N ASP A 50 9.12 6.14 0.56
CA ASP A 50 9.28 7.53 0.12
C ASP A 50 10.63 7.75 -0.58
N ASN A 51 11.70 7.10 -0.10
CA ASN A 51 13.01 7.21 -0.74
C ASN A 51 13.10 6.37 -2.02
N LEU A 52 12.49 5.19 -2.07
CA LEU A 52 12.38 4.42 -3.32
C LEU A 52 11.64 5.21 -4.40
N SER A 53 10.56 5.92 -4.05
CA SER A 53 9.83 6.78 -5.00
C SER A 53 10.68 7.92 -5.55
N LYS A 54 11.63 8.46 -4.76
CA LYS A 54 12.58 9.50 -5.21
C LYS A 54 13.71 8.93 -6.07
N LEU A 55 14.21 7.74 -5.70
CA LEU A 55 15.31 7.09 -6.41
C LEU A 55 14.85 6.49 -7.74
N TYR A 56 13.63 6.00 -7.80
CA TYR A 56 13.07 5.30 -8.97
C TYR A 56 11.73 5.92 -9.42
N PRO A 57 11.73 7.19 -9.88
CA PRO A 57 10.50 7.92 -10.20
C PRO A 57 9.72 7.31 -11.39
N LYS A 58 10.35 6.45 -12.19
CA LYS A 58 9.73 5.77 -13.34
C LYS A 58 9.26 4.34 -13.02
N THR A 59 9.37 3.93 -11.76
CA THR A 59 9.02 2.57 -11.34
C THR A 59 7.82 2.61 -10.42
N VAL A 60 6.89 1.69 -10.60
CA VAL A 60 5.78 1.52 -9.66
C VAL A 60 6.33 1.03 -8.33
N ILE A 61 6.22 1.85 -7.31
CA ILE A 61 6.58 1.47 -5.95
C ILE A 61 5.35 0.84 -5.27
N PRO A 62 5.47 -0.36 -4.69
CA PRO A 62 4.35 -1.00 -4.02
C PRO A 62 3.67 -0.10 -2.97
N PRO A 63 2.35 -0.19 -2.81
CA PRO A 63 1.64 0.64 -1.85
C PRO A 63 1.91 0.21 -0.40
N LEU A 64 1.75 1.16 0.50
CA LEU A 64 1.63 0.94 1.94
C LEU A 64 0.22 1.34 2.41
N PRO A 65 -0.27 0.77 3.53
CA PRO A 65 -1.52 1.22 4.12
C PRO A 65 -1.46 2.72 4.43
N HIS A 66 -2.59 3.42 4.30
CA HIS A 66 -2.63 4.84 4.66
C HIS A 66 -2.29 5.03 6.14
N ARG A 67 -1.49 6.07 6.45
CA ARG A 67 -1.30 6.52 7.82
C ARG A 67 -2.66 6.99 8.35
N SER A 68 -3.22 6.28 9.30
CA SER A 68 -4.45 6.70 9.97
C SER A 68 -4.11 7.61 11.15
N VAL A 69 -4.79 8.73 11.23
CA VAL A 69 -4.72 9.62 12.42
C VAL A 69 -5.28 8.91 13.66
N PHE A 70 -6.13 7.90 13.45
CA PHE A 70 -6.74 7.06 14.48
C PHE A 70 -5.97 5.78 14.81
N ASP A 71 -4.73 5.65 14.36
CA ASP A 71 -3.86 4.50 14.67
C ASP A 71 -3.62 4.30 16.18
N ASN A 72 -4.12 5.21 17.02
CA ASN A 72 -4.10 5.07 18.47
C ASN A 72 -5.17 4.11 19.02
N ILE A 73 -6.18 3.72 18.22
CA ILE A 73 -7.13 2.66 18.57
C ILE A 73 -6.55 1.34 18.07
N LYS A 74 -5.64 0.82 18.86
CA LYS A 74 -4.81 -0.34 18.49
C LYS A 74 -5.54 -1.63 18.85
N SER A 75 -6.40 -2.12 17.95
CA SER A 75 -6.86 -3.50 18.04
C SER A 75 -5.79 -4.45 17.47
N GLU A 76 -5.65 -5.63 18.03
CA GLU A 76 -4.78 -6.70 17.52
C GLU A 76 -5.07 -6.98 16.05
N GLU A 77 -6.34 -6.93 15.65
CA GLU A 77 -6.81 -7.08 14.27
C GLU A 77 -6.18 -6.03 13.33
N THR A 78 -6.21 -4.75 13.71
CA THR A 78 -5.61 -3.66 12.92
C THR A 78 -4.11 -3.88 12.70
N ASN A 79 -3.41 -4.37 13.72
CA ASN A 79 -1.99 -4.64 13.64
C ASN A 79 -1.68 -5.83 12.74
N ASN A 80 -2.49 -6.88 12.79
CA ASN A 80 -2.37 -8.04 11.91
C ASN A 80 -2.57 -7.65 10.44
N ILE A 81 -3.52 -6.75 10.14
CA ILE A 81 -3.71 -6.20 8.79
C ILE A 81 -2.47 -5.42 8.35
N LYS A 82 -1.97 -4.51 9.17
CA LYS A 82 -0.76 -3.73 8.85
C LYS A 82 0.45 -4.62 8.60
N MET A 83 0.66 -5.62 9.44
CA MET A 83 1.74 -6.58 9.28
C MET A 83 1.69 -7.28 7.93
N ARG A 84 0.50 -7.74 7.51
CA ARG A 84 0.31 -8.36 6.19
C ARG A 84 0.60 -7.40 5.05
N ASP A 85 0.18 -6.14 5.16
CA ASP A 85 0.42 -5.13 4.14
C ASP A 85 1.91 -4.77 4.05
N TYR A 86 2.61 -4.66 5.18
CA TYR A 86 4.06 -4.48 5.19
C TYR A 86 4.79 -5.69 4.61
N GLN A 87 4.32 -6.90 4.90
CA GLN A 87 4.86 -8.13 4.29
C GLN A 87 4.71 -8.11 2.76
N ARG A 88 3.52 -7.77 2.27
CA ARG A 88 3.26 -7.64 0.82
C ARG A 88 4.16 -6.59 0.19
N PHE A 89 4.26 -5.41 0.82
CA PHE A 89 5.12 -4.34 0.36
C PHE A 89 6.58 -4.78 0.21
N VAL A 90 7.16 -5.36 1.25
CA VAL A 90 8.57 -5.76 1.22
C VAL A 90 8.78 -6.88 0.22
N ASN A 91 7.90 -7.88 0.16
CA ASN A 91 8.00 -8.96 -0.82
C ASN A 91 7.94 -8.41 -2.26
N ALA A 92 7.02 -7.51 -2.56
CA ALA A 92 6.91 -6.89 -3.88
C ALA A 92 8.13 -6.01 -4.24
N VAL A 93 8.73 -5.32 -3.25
CA VAL A 93 10.01 -4.61 -3.45
C VAL A 93 11.14 -5.59 -3.80
N LEU A 94 11.21 -6.73 -3.14
CA LEU A 94 12.25 -7.74 -3.36
C LEU A 94 12.04 -8.57 -4.63
N GLU A 95 10.82 -8.73 -5.07
CA GLU A 95 10.49 -9.37 -6.35
C GLU A 95 10.90 -8.50 -7.55
N ASN A 96 10.92 -7.19 -7.38
CA ASN A 96 11.37 -6.27 -8.43
C ASN A 96 12.92 -6.19 -8.45
N PRO A 97 13.62 -6.67 -9.51
CA PRO A 97 15.08 -6.70 -9.56
C PRO A 97 15.72 -5.32 -9.39
N LEU A 98 15.08 -4.26 -9.94
CA LEU A 98 15.58 -2.89 -9.87
C LEU A 98 15.51 -2.34 -8.44
N LEU A 99 14.40 -2.55 -7.75
CA LEU A 99 14.23 -2.07 -6.38
C LEU A 99 15.08 -2.89 -5.41
N ARG A 100 15.16 -4.22 -5.60
CA ARG A 100 15.95 -5.12 -4.78
C ARG A 100 17.44 -4.78 -4.77
N SER A 101 17.99 -4.31 -5.90
CA SER A 101 19.39 -3.93 -6.03
C SER A 101 19.74 -2.57 -5.41
N SER A 102 18.78 -1.90 -4.79
CA SER A 102 18.99 -0.60 -4.16
C SER A 102 19.65 -0.74 -2.79
N ASP A 103 20.70 0.07 -2.54
CA ASP A 103 21.41 0.11 -1.26
C ASP A 103 20.46 0.31 -0.07
N ILE A 104 19.45 1.18 -0.22
CA ILE A 104 18.48 1.46 0.85
C ILE A 104 17.63 0.22 1.22
N VAL A 105 17.36 -0.66 0.25
CA VAL A 105 16.63 -1.91 0.49
C VAL A 105 17.52 -2.90 1.22
N GLU A 106 18.77 -3.05 0.79
CA GLU A 106 19.75 -3.87 1.48
C GLU A 106 19.97 -3.39 2.92
N GLU A 107 20.19 -2.09 3.12
CA GLU A 107 20.33 -1.46 4.44
C GLU A 107 19.08 -1.67 5.32
N PHE A 108 17.90 -1.62 4.72
CA PHE A 108 16.64 -1.84 5.43
C PHE A 108 16.47 -3.28 5.94
N ILE A 109 16.97 -4.30 5.23
CA ILE A 109 16.78 -5.71 5.61
C ILE A 109 17.96 -6.29 6.39
N THR A 110 19.12 -5.59 6.41
CA THR A 110 20.37 -6.12 7.02
C THR A 110 20.84 -5.34 8.22
N LYS A 111 20.64 -4.02 8.28
CA LYS A 111 21.25 -3.16 9.31
C LYS A 111 20.41 -3.14 10.59
N GLU A 112 21.07 -3.19 11.74
CA GLU A 112 20.40 -3.00 13.03
C GLU A 112 19.74 -1.62 13.13
N GLN A 113 18.74 -1.49 14.02
CA GLN A 113 17.91 -0.28 14.12
C GLN A 113 18.72 1.00 14.35
N ASN A 114 19.77 0.95 15.17
CA ASN A 114 20.61 2.12 15.46
C ASN A 114 21.42 2.54 14.23
N GLU A 115 22.03 1.58 13.52
CA GLU A 115 22.76 1.83 12.28
C GLU A 115 21.80 2.38 11.20
N PHE A 116 20.63 1.77 11.06
CA PHE A 116 19.63 2.23 10.11
C PHE A 116 19.15 3.65 10.40
N ASN A 117 19.00 4.03 11.66
CA ASN A 117 18.66 5.41 12.05
C ASN A 117 19.74 6.43 11.63
N ILE A 118 21.02 6.05 11.70
CA ILE A 118 22.13 6.88 11.19
C ILE A 118 22.07 6.99 9.67
N LEU A 119 21.83 5.87 8.98
CA LEU A 119 21.72 5.82 7.52
C LEU A 119 20.52 6.66 7.00
N LYS A 120 19.44 6.77 7.75
CA LYS A 120 18.32 7.67 7.40
C LYS A 120 18.74 9.13 7.20
N LEU A 121 19.78 9.59 7.90
CA LEU A 121 20.30 10.95 7.73
C LEU A 121 20.91 11.15 6.34
N LYS A 122 21.54 10.12 5.77
CA LYS A 122 22.09 10.12 4.39
C LYS A 122 20.97 10.36 3.36
N TYR A 123 19.80 9.75 3.57
CA TYR A 123 18.67 9.84 2.64
C TYR A 123 17.73 11.03 2.89
N LYS A 124 17.84 11.72 4.02
CA LYS A 124 16.95 12.83 4.39
C LYS A 124 16.95 13.98 3.38
N ASN A 125 18.08 14.23 2.74
CA ASN A 125 18.29 15.32 1.78
C ASN A 125 18.29 14.85 0.32
N LEU A 126 17.88 13.58 0.06
CA LEU A 126 17.72 13.13 -1.31
C LEU A 126 16.67 13.98 -2.01
N LYS A 127 17.14 14.85 -2.90
CA LYS A 127 16.29 15.39 -3.95
C LYS A 127 15.99 14.26 -4.93
N GLN A 128 14.86 14.34 -5.58
CA GLN A 128 14.50 13.40 -6.65
C GLN A 128 15.69 13.29 -7.61
N VAL A 129 16.28 12.10 -7.68
CA VAL A 129 17.42 11.88 -8.57
C VAL A 129 16.84 11.75 -9.98
N PHE A 130 16.85 12.87 -10.68
CA PHE A 130 16.78 12.78 -12.13
C PHE A 130 18.10 12.14 -12.58
N GLU A 131 18.05 10.89 -13.04
CA GLU A 131 19.21 10.22 -13.61
C GLU A 131 19.71 11.02 -14.82
N THR A 132 20.62 11.96 -14.56
CA THR A 132 21.35 12.67 -15.60
C THR A 132 22.44 11.80 -16.24
N LYS A 133 22.65 10.58 -15.72
CA LYS A 133 23.81 9.74 -16.09
C LYS A 133 23.65 8.89 -17.35
N ASN A 134 22.48 8.72 -17.90
CA ASN A 134 22.28 7.98 -19.16
C ASN A 134 21.60 8.84 -20.21
N PHE A 135 22.12 10.06 -20.41
CA PHE A 135 21.95 10.70 -21.70
C PHE A 135 22.74 9.91 -22.74
N VAL A 136 22.18 8.80 -23.19
CA VAL A 136 22.40 8.46 -24.59
C VAL A 136 21.99 9.73 -25.31
N THR A 137 22.96 10.44 -25.85
CA THR A 137 22.73 11.41 -26.89
C THR A 137 21.87 10.69 -27.91
N LEU A 138 20.55 10.84 -27.78
CA LEU A 138 19.59 10.48 -28.81
C LEU A 138 19.82 11.48 -29.93
N SER A 139 20.98 11.32 -30.61
CA SER A 139 21.34 12.00 -31.85
C SER A 139 20.61 11.39 -33.04
N GLY A 140 19.57 10.60 -32.78
CA GLY A 140 18.60 10.16 -33.79
C GLY A 140 17.36 11.02 -33.67
N GLU A 141 16.81 11.44 -34.75
CA GLU A 141 15.44 11.98 -34.82
C GLU A 141 14.55 10.98 -34.07
N LEU A 142 14.10 11.39 -32.89
CA LEU A 142 13.18 10.59 -32.08
C LEU A 142 11.93 10.41 -32.96
N ASP A 143 11.74 9.19 -33.45
CA ASP A 143 10.68 8.87 -34.38
C ASP A 143 9.33 9.25 -33.76
N ALA A 144 8.69 10.28 -34.30
CA ALA A 144 7.39 10.77 -33.88
C ALA A 144 6.34 9.63 -33.86
N THR A 145 6.53 8.60 -34.68
CA THR A 145 5.68 7.43 -34.76
C THR A 145 5.83 6.55 -33.51
N PHE A 146 7.06 6.43 -32.97
CA PHE A 146 7.33 5.69 -31.72
C PHE A 146 6.62 6.34 -30.52
N TYR A 147 6.69 7.66 -30.41
CA TYR A 147 5.97 8.39 -29.34
C TYR A 147 4.48 8.27 -29.45
N GLN A 148 3.93 8.44 -30.65
CA GLN A 148 2.50 8.34 -30.87
C GLN A 148 1.98 6.94 -30.58
N LYS A 149 2.71 5.90 -30.97
CA LYS A 149 2.37 4.50 -30.67
C LYS A 149 2.37 4.24 -29.17
N ASN A 150 3.42 4.66 -28.46
CA ASN A 150 3.52 4.46 -27.02
C ASN A 150 2.48 5.27 -26.24
N PHE A 151 2.15 6.48 -26.68
CA PHE A 151 1.11 7.29 -26.09
C PHE A 151 -0.28 6.64 -26.26
N ASN A 152 -0.60 6.15 -27.42
CA ASN A 152 -1.87 5.45 -27.68
C ASN A 152 -1.97 4.18 -26.80
N LEU A 153 -0.87 3.46 -26.66
CA LEU A 153 -0.78 2.28 -25.81
C LEU A 153 -0.99 2.65 -24.33
N SER A 154 -0.30 3.68 -23.84
CA SER A 154 -0.45 4.15 -22.46
C SER A 154 -1.88 4.60 -22.15
N THR A 155 -2.50 5.35 -23.05
CA THR A 155 -3.91 5.78 -22.92
C THR A 155 -4.88 4.59 -22.86
N LYS A 156 -4.62 3.55 -23.68
CA LYS A 156 -5.41 2.31 -23.64
C LYS A 156 -5.29 1.60 -22.30
N TYR A 157 -4.06 1.46 -21.78
CA TYR A 157 -3.84 0.82 -20.49
C TYR A 157 -4.43 1.64 -19.33
N GLN A 158 -4.31 2.98 -19.36
CA GLN A 158 -4.91 3.84 -18.36
C GLN A 158 -6.43 3.63 -18.27
N LYS A 159 -7.15 3.58 -19.40
CA LYS A 159 -8.60 3.28 -19.41
C LYS A 159 -8.93 1.92 -18.80
N ILE A 160 -8.09 0.90 -19.04
CA ILE A 160 -8.27 -0.43 -18.45
C ILE A 160 -8.08 -0.37 -16.93
N ILE A 161 -7.07 0.34 -16.47
CA ILE A 161 -6.78 0.52 -15.03
C ILE A 161 -7.91 1.27 -14.34
N GLU A 162 -8.38 2.38 -14.90
CA GLU A 162 -9.53 3.12 -14.37
C GLU A 162 -10.77 2.23 -14.22
N LYS A 163 -11.07 1.41 -15.25
CA LYS A 163 -12.18 0.45 -15.19
C LYS A 163 -11.97 -0.58 -14.08
N LYS A 164 -10.77 -1.15 -13.95
CA LYS A 164 -10.45 -2.13 -12.91
C LYS A 164 -10.57 -1.51 -11.51
N ARG A 165 -10.04 -0.28 -11.31
CA ARG A 165 -10.18 0.47 -10.04
C ARG A 165 -11.65 0.68 -9.67
N GLY A 166 -12.47 1.09 -10.64
CA GLY A 166 -13.92 1.27 -10.46
C GLY A 166 -14.62 -0.02 -10.05
N LEU A 167 -14.27 -1.16 -10.65
CA LEU A 167 -14.81 -2.47 -10.28
C LEU A 167 -14.36 -2.91 -8.88
N LEU A 168 -13.09 -2.71 -8.54
CA LEU A 168 -12.57 -3.03 -7.20
C LEU A 168 -13.21 -2.17 -6.11
N LEU A 169 -13.49 -0.90 -6.39
CA LEU A 169 -14.22 -0.05 -5.46
C LEU A 169 -15.65 -0.56 -5.21
N LYS A 170 -16.37 -0.92 -6.28
CA LYS A 170 -17.70 -1.51 -6.18
C LYS A 170 -17.67 -2.83 -5.40
N LEU A 171 -16.70 -3.70 -5.70
CA LEU A 171 -16.51 -4.96 -4.99
C LEU A 171 -16.28 -4.73 -3.49
N ASN A 172 -15.38 -3.82 -3.13
CA ASN A 172 -15.11 -3.49 -1.73
C ASN A 172 -16.37 -2.95 -1.00
N ASN A 173 -17.19 -2.16 -1.67
CA ASN A 173 -18.44 -1.69 -1.08
C ASN A 173 -19.44 -2.82 -0.91
N SER A 174 -19.60 -3.70 -1.91
CA SER A 174 -20.47 -4.88 -1.79
C SER A 174 -20.02 -5.82 -0.65
N ILE A 175 -18.70 -6.02 -0.47
CA ILE A 175 -18.18 -6.83 0.65
C ILE A 175 -18.51 -6.16 1.99
N LYS A 176 -18.40 -4.83 2.12
CA LYS A 176 -18.81 -4.10 3.34
C LYS A 176 -20.29 -4.29 3.65
N ASP A 177 -21.14 -4.25 2.61
CA ASP A 177 -22.58 -4.44 2.76
C ASP A 177 -22.89 -5.87 3.23
N VAL A 178 -22.19 -6.89 2.67
CA VAL A 178 -22.32 -8.28 3.13
C VAL A 178 -21.89 -8.42 4.60
N ILE A 179 -20.75 -7.85 4.98
CA ILE A 179 -20.26 -7.86 6.37
C ILE A 179 -21.30 -7.24 7.32
N TYR A 180 -21.89 -6.11 6.93
CA TYR A 180 -22.94 -5.45 7.69
C TYR A 180 -24.20 -6.33 7.84
N GLN A 181 -24.64 -6.99 6.78
CA GLN A 181 -25.78 -7.91 6.83
C GLN A 181 -25.49 -9.14 7.73
N MET A 182 -24.25 -9.64 7.70
CA MET A 182 -23.84 -10.72 8.61
C MET A 182 -23.93 -10.31 10.08
N ASP A 183 -23.58 -9.06 10.43
CA ASP A 183 -23.76 -8.52 11.79
C ASP A 183 -25.24 -8.51 12.21
N LEU A 184 -26.12 -8.08 11.32
CA LEU A 184 -27.57 -8.08 11.59
C LEU A 184 -28.11 -9.49 11.77
N ILE A 185 -27.69 -10.41 10.91
CA ILE A 185 -28.07 -11.84 11.00
C ILE A 185 -27.54 -12.42 12.31
N ASN A 186 -26.30 -12.13 12.69
CA ASN A 186 -25.72 -12.63 13.93
C ASN A 186 -26.48 -12.15 15.18
N THR A 187 -26.90 -10.88 15.17
CA THR A 187 -27.76 -10.33 16.24
C THR A 187 -29.08 -11.10 16.33
N LYS A 188 -29.68 -11.50 15.20
CA LYS A 188 -30.92 -12.29 15.20
C LYS A 188 -30.73 -13.70 15.77
N TRP A 189 -29.61 -14.37 15.42
CA TRP A 189 -29.30 -15.68 15.99
C TRP A 189 -29.07 -15.62 17.50
N ASN A 190 -28.40 -14.57 18.01
CA ASN A 190 -28.21 -14.38 19.44
C ASN A 190 -29.55 -14.14 20.16
N ASN A 191 -30.44 -13.32 19.59
CA ASN A 191 -31.79 -13.13 20.17
C ASN A 191 -32.59 -14.42 20.20
N LEU A 192 -32.53 -15.26 19.14
CA LEU A 192 -33.18 -16.57 19.13
C LEU A 192 -32.59 -17.50 20.18
N MET A 193 -31.27 -17.49 20.34
CA MET A 193 -30.61 -18.28 21.40
C MET A 193 -31.13 -17.89 22.78
N GLU A 194 -31.22 -16.59 23.10
CA GLU A 194 -31.75 -16.09 24.37
C GLU A 194 -33.20 -16.56 24.61
N ILE A 195 -34.07 -16.43 23.58
CA ILE A 195 -35.49 -16.87 23.67
C ILE A 195 -35.57 -18.38 23.94
N PHE A 196 -34.77 -19.20 23.27
CA PHE A 196 -34.75 -20.65 23.52
C PHE A 196 -34.18 -21.01 24.89
N GLN A 197 -33.23 -20.24 25.41
CA GLN A 197 -32.74 -20.41 26.79
C GLN A 197 -33.82 -20.07 27.81
N ASP A 198 -34.55 -18.98 27.63
CA ASP A 198 -35.65 -18.58 28.51
C ASP A 198 -36.79 -19.61 28.48
N LEU A 199 -37.17 -20.10 27.31
CA LEU A 199 -38.13 -21.20 27.16
C LEU A 199 -37.67 -22.45 27.92
N SER A 200 -36.41 -22.83 27.78
CA SER A 200 -35.83 -23.95 28.48
C SER A 200 -35.92 -23.78 30.00
N LEU A 201 -35.76 -22.57 30.53
CA LEU A 201 -35.88 -22.27 31.96
C LEU A 201 -37.34 -22.35 32.44
N LEU A 202 -38.30 -21.84 31.65
CA LEU A 202 -39.73 -21.85 31.97
C LEU A 202 -40.29 -23.27 32.05
N TYR A 203 -39.88 -24.13 31.13
CA TYR A 203 -40.37 -25.54 31.05
C TYR A 203 -39.58 -26.51 31.91
N ARG A 204 -38.60 -26.05 32.73
CA ARG A 204 -37.70 -26.88 33.52
C ARG A 204 -38.38 -27.74 34.59
N SER A 205 -39.67 -27.53 34.82
CA SER A 205 -40.33 -28.20 35.97
C SER A 205 -41.03 -29.52 35.61
N ASN A 206 -41.25 -29.88 34.34
CA ASN A 206 -42.20 -30.94 34.09
C ASN A 206 -41.94 -31.97 32.97
N ASP A 207 -40.91 -31.85 32.03
CA ASP A 207 -40.90 -32.82 30.94
C ASP A 207 -39.58 -33.03 30.18
N GLU A 208 -39.51 -34.20 29.52
CA GLU A 208 -38.48 -34.64 28.54
C GLU A 208 -38.29 -33.69 27.35
N ASN A 209 -39.24 -32.82 27.07
CA ASN A 209 -39.19 -31.82 26.01
C ASN A 209 -38.21 -30.67 26.30
N LEU A 210 -37.63 -30.59 27.48
CA LEU A 210 -36.62 -29.60 27.91
C LEU A 210 -35.36 -29.64 27.04
N SER A 211 -34.96 -30.82 26.59
CA SER A 211 -33.77 -31.00 25.77
C SER A 211 -33.90 -30.32 24.40
N ILE A 212 -35.13 -30.18 23.88
CA ILE A 212 -35.40 -29.62 22.56
C ILE A 212 -35.06 -28.14 22.53
N PHE A 213 -35.56 -27.33 23.48
CA PHE A 213 -35.29 -25.90 23.54
C PHE A 213 -33.82 -25.59 23.82
N SER A 214 -33.18 -26.34 24.72
CA SER A 214 -31.76 -26.24 24.97
C SER A 214 -30.94 -26.55 23.71
N ASN A 215 -31.30 -27.61 22.99
CA ASN A 215 -30.62 -28.00 21.75
C ASN A 215 -30.79 -26.95 20.64
N PHE A 216 -31.98 -26.32 20.51
CA PHE A 216 -32.17 -25.20 19.58
C PHE A 216 -31.35 -23.96 19.97
N GLY A 217 -31.22 -23.64 21.27
CA GLY A 217 -30.35 -22.59 21.76
C GLY A 217 -28.89 -22.83 21.36
N GLU A 218 -28.37 -24.04 21.59
CA GLU A 218 -27.00 -24.40 21.21
C GLU A 218 -26.79 -24.41 19.68
N TYR A 219 -27.83 -24.78 18.90
CA TYR A 219 -27.79 -24.66 17.44
C TYR A 219 -27.69 -23.21 16.98
N CYS A 220 -28.50 -22.31 17.53
CA CYS A 220 -28.43 -20.86 17.24
C CYS A 220 -27.04 -20.28 17.58
N LYS A 221 -26.48 -20.67 18.72
CA LYS A 221 -25.14 -20.28 19.14
C LYS A 221 -24.06 -20.77 18.16
N SER A 222 -24.19 -22.00 17.70
CA SER A 222 -23.25 -22.58 16.73
C SER A 222 -23.27 -21.83 15.40
N ILE A 223 -24.46 -21.46 14.89
CA ILE A 223 -24.60 -20.65 13.68
C ILE A 223 -24.02 -19.24 13.91
N SER A 224 -24.29 -18.61 15.05
CA SER A 224 -23.71 -17.31 15.40
C SER A 224 -22.20 -17.34 15.36
N ASN A 225 -21.57 -18.37 15.92
CA ASN A 225 -20.12 -18.54 15.92
C ASN A 225 -19.56 -18.72 14.51
N ILE A 226 -20.23 -19.50 13.65
CA ILE A 226 -19.83 -19.68 12.24
C ILE A 226 -19.89 -18.33 11.51
N ASN A 227 -20.99 -17.58 11.66
CA ASN A 227 -21.13 -16.26 11.05
C ASN A 227 -20.01 -15.27 11.48
N ILE A 228 -19.58 -15.33 12.73
CA ILE A 228 -18.48 -14.51 13.23
C ILE A 228 -17.18 -14.88 12.51
N LEU A 229 -16.89 -16.15 12.33
CA LEU A 229 -15.68 -16.63 11.63
C LEU A 229 -15.70 -16.25 10.14
N GLU A 230 -16.83 -16.46 9.46
CA GLU A 230 -17.00 -16.07 8.06
C GLU A 230 -16.88 -14.56 7.85
N LYS A 231 -17.50 -13.76 8.72
CA LYS A 231 -17.35 -12.31 8.75
C LYS A 231 -15.89 -11.90 8.89
N TYR A 232 -15.18 -12.50 9.83
CA TYR A 232 -13.76 -12.23 10.08
C TYR A 232 -12.93 -12.51 8.81
N PHE A 233 -13.15 -13.67 8.18
CA PHE A 233 -12.49 -14.02 6.91
C PHE A 233 -12.78 -12.99 5.81
N LEU A 234 -14.05 -12.61 5.61
CA LEU A 234 -14.40 -11.60 4.61
C LEU A 234 -13.77 -10.25 4.89
N GLN A 235 -13.69 -9.85 6.14
CA GLN A 235 -13.15 -8.56 6.54
C GLN A 235 -11.63 -8.50 6.38
N ILE A 236 -10.92 -9.51 6.85
CA ILE A 236 -9.45 -9.50 6.94
C ILE A 236 -8.80 -10.05 5.67
N ASP A 237 -9.29 -11.17 5.15
CA ASP A 237 -8.62 -11.83 4.05
C ASP A 237 -9.13 -11.33 2.69
N VAL A 238 -10.42 -11.15 2.54
CA VAL A 238 -11.00 -10.80 1.23
C VAL A 238 -11.01 -9.29 1.00
N LYS A 239 -11.61 -8.51 1.90
CA LYS A 239 -11.75 -7.05 1.74
C LYS A 239 -10.41 -6.34 1.72
N GLU A 240 -9.52 -6.65 2.66
CA GLU A 240 -8.20 -5.97 2.73
C GLU A 240 -7.31 -6.39 1.56
N PHE A 241 -7.42 -7.64 1.06
CA PHE A 241 -6.73 -8.05 -0.16
C PHE A 241 -7.13 -7.22 -1.39
N PHE A 242 -8.43 -7.06 -1.64
CA PHE A 242 -8.89 -6.27 -2.79
C PHE A 242 -8.63 -4.77 -2.63
N LYS A 243 -8.62 -4.27 -1.40
CA LYS A 243 -8.19 -2.91 -1.08
C LYS A 243 -6.71 -2.71 -1.44
N TYR A 244 -5.84 -3.67 -1.10
CA TYR A 244 -4.42 -3.63 -1.45
C TYR A 244 -4.22 -3.61 -2.97
N ILE A 245 -4.88 -4.51 -3.73
CA ILE A 245 -4.83 -4.51 -5.19
C ILE A 245 -5.29 -3.16 -5.78
N ARG A 246 -6.32 -2.55 -5.20
CA ARG A 246 -6.76 -1.22 -5.64
C ARG A 246 -5.67 -0.17 -5.44
N LEU A 247 -4.97 -0.19 -4.32
CA LEU A 247 -3.85 0.71 -4.05
C LEU A 247 -2.70 0.50 -5.04
N GLU A 248 -2.41 -0.73 -5.47
CA GLU A 248 -1.44 -1.00 -6.54
C GLU A 248 -1.84 -0.31 -7.85
N TYR A 249 -3.11 -0.39 -8.24
CA TYR A 249 -3.60 0.32 -9.42
C TYR A 249 -3.56 1.85 -9.25
N ASP A 250 -3.73 2.38 -8.03
CA ASP A 250 -3.58 3.80 -7.75
C ASP A 250 -2.12 4.26 -7.99
N GLU A 251 -1.12 3.46 -7.63
CA GLU A 251 0.29 3.77 -7.90
C GLU A 251 0.62 3.69 -9.40
N VAL A 252 0.07 2.72 -10.12
CA VAL A 252 0.23 2.65 -11.57
C VAL A 252 -0.41 3.85 -12.27
N ASP A 253 -1.59 4.29 -11.82
CA ASP A 253 -2.27 5.47 -12.37
C ASP A 253 -1.48 6.76 -12.15
N LYS A 254 -0.83 6.91 -10.99
CA LYS A 254 0.11 8.02 -10.75
C LYS A 254 1.21 8.05 -11.80
N LEU A 255 1.85 6.91 -12.08
CA LEU A 255 2.92 6.82 -13.07
C LEU A 255 2.44 7.24 -14.46
N PHE A 256 1.22 6.86 -14.86
CA PHE A 256 0.64 7.33 -16.12
C PHE A 256 0.38 8.84 -16.15
N ASN A 257 -0.07 9.39 -15.04
CA ASN A 257 -0.29 10.83 -14.91
C ASN A 257 1.04 11.59 -14.98
N ASP A 258 2.09 11.14 -14.30
CA ASP A 258 3.43 11.71 -14.36
C ASP A 258 3.98 11.68 -15.81
N TYR A 259 3.81 10.56 -16.50
CA TYR A 259 4.16 10.46 -17.91
C TYR A 259 3.38 11.45 -18.79
N LYS A 260 2.09 11.64 -18.55
CA LYS A 260 1.27 12.61 -19.26
C LYS A 260 1.73 14.04 -19.04
N TYR A 261 2.06 14.39 -17.79
CA TYR A 261 2.61 15.71 -17.45
C TYR A 261 3.97 15.94 -18.12
N ALA A 262 4.86 14.97 -18.08
CA ALA A 262 6.14 15.05 -18.76
C ALA A 262 5.97 15.28 -20.27
N LYS A 263 5.00 14.62 -20.91
CA LYS A 263 4.67 14.81 -22.32
C LYS A 263 4.18 16.23 -22.63
N ILE A 264 3.25 16.76 -21.81
CA ILE A 264 2.73 18.12 -22.00
C ILE A 264 3.87 19.15 -21.87
N ASN A 265 4.75 18.97 -20.90
CA ASN A 265 5.91 19.84 -20.72
C ASN A 265 6.86 19.77 -21.92
N PHE A 266 7.07 18.56 -22.46
CA PHE A 266 7.87 18.35 -23.66
C PHE A 266 7.32 19.10 -24.87
N GLU A 267 6.03 18.91 -25.17
CA GLU A 267 5.37 19.58 -26.30
C GLU A 267 5.42 21.12 -26.13
N GLY A 268 5.29 21.62 -24.90
CA GLY A 268 5.45 23.03 -24.56
C GLY A 268 6.86 23.55 -24.86
N CYS A 269 7.90 22.81 -24.48
CA CYS A 269 9.30 23.14 -24.76
C CYS A 269 9.59 23.12 -26.26
N GLU A 270 9.08 22.12 -26.99
CA GLU A 270 9.23 22.00 -28.43
C GLU A 270 8.61 23.21 -29.17
N ASN A 271 7.39 23.57 -28.82
CA ASN A 271 6.73 24.76 -29.37
C ASN A 271 7.50 26.07 -29.08
N ASN A 272 8.07 26.19 -27.88
CA ASN A 272 8.92 27.33 -27.53
C ASN A 272 10.20 27.36 -28.36
N ILE A 273 10.84 26.23 -28.62
CA ILE A 273 12.03 26.13 -29.48
C ILE A 273 11.67 26.55 -30.92
N ILE A 274 10.54 26.06 -31.44
CA ILE A 274 10.07 26.42 -32.79
C ILE A 274 9.80 27.93 -32.89
N SER A 275 9.14 28.52 -31.91
CA SER A 275 8.85 29.98 -31.86
C SER A 275 10.12 30.82 -31.81
N HIS A 276 11.10 30.42 -30.99
CA HIS A 276 12.39 31.07 -30.90
C HIS A 276 13.21 30.97 -32.20
N LYS A 277 13.17 29.82 -32.89
CA LYS A 277 13.80 29.67 -34.22
C LYS A 277 13.17 30.60 -35.25
N LYS A 278 11.84 30.76 -35.23
CA LYS A 278 11.13 31.68 -36.14
C LYS A 278 11.46 33.13 -35.87
N ASN A 279 11.67 33.55 -34.62
CA ASN A 279 11.90 34.93 -34.23
C ASN A 279 13.38 35.37 -34.35
N LYS A 280 14.28 34.54 -34.92
CA LYS A 280 15.70 34.87 -35.17
C LYS A 280 16.43 35.54 -33.97
N SER A 281 16.06 35.25 -32.77
CA SER A 281 16.72 35.87 -31.62
C SER A 281 18.01 35.12 -31.26
N ASN A 282 19.13 35.80 -31.29
CA ASN A 282 20.52 35.35 -31.10
C ASN A 282 20.86 34.81 -29.70
N ASN A 283 19.94 34.12 -29.02
CA ASN A 283 20.18 33.65 -27.66
C ASN A 283 20.46 32.14 -27.63
N ILE A 284 21.61 31.75 -28.18
CA ILE A 284 22.15 30.39 -28.19
C ILE A 284 22.16 29.77 -26.76
N ASN A 285 22.49 30.57 -25.76
CA ASN A 285 22.50 30.12 -24.36
C ASN A 285 21.12 29.75 -23.83
N LYS A 286 20.06 30.42 -24.28
CA LYS A 286 18.69 30.12 -23.90
C LYS A 286 18.16 28.83 -24.57
N LEU A 287 18.64 28.56 -25.79
CA LEU A 287 18.37 27.32 -26.53
C LEU A 287 19.05 26.11 -25.88
N ILE A 288 20.26 26.28 -25.35
CA ILE A 288 21.00 25.24 -24.64
C ILE A 288 20.28 24.91 -23.31
N TYR A 289 19.79 25.95 -22.61
CA TYR A 289 19.06 25.76 -21.36
C TYR A 289 17.70 25.06 -21.58
N ILE A 290 16.95 25.47 -22.58
CA ILE A 290 15.69 24.84 -22.98
C ILE A 290 15.93 23.40 -23.43
N LYS A 291 17.04 23.09 -24.11
CA LYS A 291 17.41 21.72 -24.45
C LYS A 291 17.77 20.88 -23.21
N SER A 292 18.37 21.46 -22.19
CA SER A 292 18.69 20.73 -20.95
C SER A 292 17.43 20.39 -20.14
N ASP A 293 16.50 21.34 -20.04
CA ASP A 293 15.18 21.09 -19.39
C ASP A 293 14.37 20.04 -20.16
N PHE A 294 14.48 20.06 -21.48
CA PHE A 294 13.87 19.10 -22.37
C PHE A 294 14.39 17.68 -22.15
N SER A 295 15.69 17.54 -21.97
CA SER A 295 16.28 16.24 -21.70
C SER A 295 15.94 15.72 -20.29
N GLN A 296 15.77 16.60 -19.30
CA GLN A 296 15.35 16.23 -17.95
C GLN A 296 13.89 15.77 -17.85
N ALA A 297 13.02 16.23 -18.74
CA ALA A 297 11.61 15.81 -18.76
C ALA A 297 11.38 14.40 -19.38
N TYR A 298 12.37 13.86 -20.10
CA TYR A 298 12.25 12.60 -20.85
C TYR A 298 13.20 11.47 -20.41
N THR A 299 14.15 11.77 -19.56
CA THR A 299 14.98 10.76 -18.88
C THR A 299 14.41 10.36 -17.56
#